data_58046033ab6791fbb81cd51a4f468558
#
_entry.id   58046033ab6791fbb81cd51a4f468558
#
_cell.length_a   1.000
_cell.length_b   1.000
_cell.length_c   1.000
_cell.angle_alpha   90.00
_cell.angle_beta   90.00
_cell.angle_gamma   90.00
#
_symmetry.space_group_name_H-M   'P 1'
#
loop_
_entity.id
_entity.type
_entity.pdbx_description
1 polymer ?
#
loop_
_entity_poly.entity_id
_entity_poly.type
_entity_poly.pdbx_seq_one_letter_code
_entity_poly.pdbx_strand_id
1 'polypeptide(L)'
;ERYWKLESKVHTDNLGKTCDNVRFLLEDSISRQLVSDVPLCTFLSGGLDSSIITLYASKYCKKHNLPPLNTYSVDYVDNDKNFVKTDFQPNSDNYYINLMTEKLNTNHHTVVLDTPELASALEDAMISRDFPGMADVDSSLLLFCKNVKPTATVSLTGECADEIFGGYPWFFRDDALQSGTFPWSIAINERQTLLNPSIAKKINLKEYIDFRYNESLSNVEILASDSSETAEKRKISYLTLNWFMQTLLDRSDRMAMYNGFELRVPFCDYRLAQYVWNIPWEIKALNGREK
;
A
#
# COMPACT_ATOMS: atom_id res chain seq x y z
N GLU A 1 3.15 13.17 -21.83
CA GLU A 1 2.04 14.11 -21.53
C GLU A 1 1.29 13.61 -20.29
N ARG A 2 1.03 14.53 -19.33
CA ARG A 2 0.31 14.18 -18.09
C ARG A 2 -1.20 14.26 -18.35
N TYR A 3 -1.93 13.13 -18.29
CA TYR A 3 -3.37 13.06 -18.56
C TYR A 3 -4.24 13.39 -17.34
N TRP A 4 -3.69 13.33 -16.11
CA TRP A 4 -4.39 13.59 -14.87
C TRP A 4 -3.47 14.18 -13.80
N LYS A 5 -4.01 15.01 -12.92
CA LYS A 5 -3.37 15.52 -11.70
C LYS A 5 -4.42 15.64 -10.58
N LEU A 6 -3.97 15.55 -9.33
CA LEU A 6 -4.82 15.81 -8.17
C LEU A 6 -5.29 17.27 -8.18
N GLU A 7 -6.58 17.46 -7.91
CA GLU A 7 -7.21 18.77 -7.78
C GLU A 7 -7.84 18.90 -6.39
N SER A 8 -7.47 19.96 -5.66
CA SER A 8 -8.07 20.28 -4.37
C SER A 8 -9.41 20.96 -4.57
N LYS A 9 -10.45 20.40 -3.96
CA LYS A 9 -11.84 20.93 -4.00
C LYS A 9 -12.48 20.81 -2.62
N VAL A 10 -13.40 21.73 -2.32
CA VAL A 10 -14.20 21.61 -1.10
C VAL A 10 -15.10 20.38 -1.20
N HIS A 11 -15.05 19.52 -0.19
CA HIS A 11 -15.92 18.36 -0.08
C HIS A 11 -17.30 18.79 0.43
N THR A 12 -18.36 18.45 -0.30
CA THR A 12 -19.73 18.87 0.00
C THR A 12 -20.66 17.72 0.37
N ASP A 13 -20.22 16.47 0.22
CA ASP A 13 -21.01 15.30 0.57
C ASP A 13 -21.02 15.08 2.08
N ASN A 14 -22.15 14.66 2.63
CA ASN A 14 -22.24 14.19 4.02
C ASN A 14 -21.63 12.79 4.17
N LEU A 15 -21.45 12.32 5.41
CA LEU A 15 -20.83 11.02 5.71
C LEU A 15 -21.48 9.86 4.93
N GLY A 16 -22.83 9.79 4.92
CA GLY A 16 -23.54 8.70 4.22
C GLY A 16 -23.22 8.69 2.73
N LYS A 17 -23.33 9.86 2.08
CA LYS A 17 -23.03 10.02 0.67
C LYS A 17 -21.55 9.74 0.35
N THR A 18 -20.64 10.17 1.23
CA THR A 18 -19.20 9.90 1.11
C THR A 18 -18.92 8.40 1.14
N CYS A 19 -19.50 7.67 2.08
CA CYS A 19 -19.37 6.21 2.16
C CYS A 19 -19.94 5.52 0.91
N ASP A 20 -21.08 5.97 0.39
CA ASP A 20 -21.69 5.39 -0.80
C ASP A 20 -20.84 5.63 -2.06
N ASN A 21 -20.29 6.83 -2.22
CA ASN A 21 -19.40 7.15 -3.33
C ASN A 21 -18.08 6.36 -3.27
N VAL A 22 -17.45 6.26 -2.11
CA VAL A 22 -16.24 5.43 -1.92
C VAL A 22 -16.54 3.97 -2.26
N ARG A 23 -17.64 3.42 -1.73
CA ARG A 23 -18.09 2.06 -2.01
C ARG A 23 -18.28 1.84 -3.52
N PHE A 24 -18.99 2.72 -4.17
CA PHE A 24 -19.25 2.64 -5.61
C PHE A 24 -17.95 2.65 -6.45
N LEU A 25 -17.07 3.62 -6.18
CA LEU A 25 -15.80 3.75 -6.90
C LEU A 25 -14.89 2.54 -6.71
N LEU A 26 -14.83 2.03 -5.48
CA LEU A 26 -14.00 0.88 -5.16
C LEU A 26 -14.55 -0.42 -5.77
N GLU A 27 -15.88 -0.64 -5.70
CA GLU A 27 -16.52 -1.80 -6.32
C GLU A 27 -16.36 -1.78 -7.85
N ASP A 28 -16.51 -0.62 -8.49
CA ASP A 28 -16.29 -0.45 -9.93
C ASP A 28 -14.82 -0.72 -10.31
N SER A 29 -13.88 -0.17 -9.56
CA SER A 29 -12.44 -0.40 -9.78
C SER A 29 -12.07 -1.88 -9.66
N ILE A 30 -12.52 -2.56 -8.60
CA ILE A 30 -12.29 -3.99 -8.40
C ILE A 30 -12.91 -4.80 -9.54
N SER A 31 -14.16 -4.51 -9.88
CA SER A 31 -14.88 -5.25 -10.93
C SER A 31 -14.19 -5.16 -12.29
N ARG A 32 -13.67 -3.99 -12.64
CA ARG A 32 -12.90 -3.77 -13.89
C ARG A 32 -11.59 -4.54 -13.89
N GLN A 33 -10.93 -4.65 -12.73
CA GLN A 33 -9.64 -5.32 -12.61
C GLN A 33 -9.76 -6.84 -12.40
N LEU A 34 -10.98 -7.38 -12.25
CA LEU A 34 -11.24 -8.81 -12.24
C LEU A 34 -11.38 -9.42 -13.65
N VAL A 35 -11.44 -8.60 -14.69
CA VAL A 35 -11.45 -9.09 -16.08
C VAL A 35 -10.07 -9.66 -16.41
N SER A 36 -10.00 -10.96 -16.71
CA SER A 36 -8.74 -11.66 -16.96
C SER A 36 -8.98 -12.91 -17.82
N ASP A 37 -8.07 -13.15 -18.77
CA ASP A 37 -8.04 -14.36 -19.59
C ASP A 37 -7.19 -15.49 -18.96
N VAL A 38 -6.61 -15.22 -17.79
CA VAL A 38 -5.75 -16.17 -17.06
C VAL A 38 -6.25 -16.34 -15.63
N PRO A 39 -5.85 -17.41 -14.92
CA PRO A 39 -6.23 -17.63 -13.53
C PRO A 39 -5.87 -16.45 -12.63
N LEU A 40 -6.85 -16.00 -11.84
CA LEU A 40 -6.76 -14.85 -10.96
C LEU A 40 -7.00 -15.25 -9.51
N CYS A 41 -6.33 -14.57 -8.59
CA CYS A 41 -6.52 -14.72 -7.14
C CYS A 41 -6.56 -13.36 -6.44
N THR A 42 -6.68 -13.35 -5.11
CA THR A 42 -6.44 -12.16 -4.28
C THR A 42 -5.45 -12.47 -3.18
N PHE A 43 -4.64 -11.47 -2.80
CA PHE A 43 -3.83 -11.53 -1.58
C PHE A 43 -4.69 -11.10 -0.40
N LEU A 44 -4.72 -11.95 0.64
CA LEU A 44 -5.54 -11.77 1.83
C LEU A 44 -4.64 -11.78 3.08
N SER A 45 -4.33 -10.60 3.60
CA SER A 45 -3.52 -10.42 4.82
C SER A 45 -4.35 -10.38 6.10
N GLY A 46 -5.68 -10.43 6.01
CA GLY A 46 -6.56 -10.22 7.17
C GLY A 46 -6.81 -8.74 7.53
N GLY A 47 -6.03 -7.82 6.98
CA GLY A 47 -6.28 -6.37 7.08
C GLY A 47 -7.54 -5.94 6.34
N LEU A 48 -8.04 -4.74 6.67
CA LEU A 48 -9.28 -4.20 6.11
C LEU A 48 -9.26 -4.15 4.58
N ASP A 49 -8.17 -3.68 4.00
CA ASP A 49 -8.06 -3.40 2.56
C ASP A 49 -8.10 -4.69 1.74
N SER A 50 -7.27 -5.68 2.09
CA SER A 50 -7.27 -7.00 1.45
C SER A 50 -8.60 -7.73 1.63
N SER A 51 -9.25 -7.53 2.78
CA SER A 51 -10.57 -8.09 3.07
C SER A 51 -11.65 -7.48 2.17
N ILE A 52 -11.62 -6.18 1.93
CA ILE A 52 -12.56 -5.49 1.02
C ILE A 52 -12.34 -5.98 -0.42
N ILE A 53 -11.10 -6.06 -0.88
CA ILE A 53 -10.77 -6.60 -2.22
C ILE A 53 -11.34 -8.03 -2.37
N THR A 54 -11.05 -8.89 -1.41
CA THR A 54 -11.49 -10.29 -1.42
C THR A 54 -13.02 -10.41 -1.36
N LEU A 55 -13.70 -9.56 -0.58
CA LEU A 55 -15.16 -9.51 -0.51
C LEU A 55 -15.80 -9.22 -1.88
N TYR A 56 -15.35 -8.16 -2.55
CA TYR A 56 -15.92 -7.79 -3.85
C TYR A 56 -15.52 -8.77 -4.96
N ALA A 57 -14.30 -9.29 -4.94
CA ALA A 57 -13.88 -10.34 -5.86
C ALA A 57 -14.71 -11.63 -5.68
N SER A 58 -14.97 -12.05 -4.44
CA SER A 58 -15.84 -13.20 -4.15
C SER A 58 -17.30 -12.96 -4.61
N LYS A 59 -17.84 -11.75 -4.40
CA LYS A 59 -19.18 -11.38 -4.91
C LYS A 59 -19.21 -11.42 -6.43
N TYR A 60 -18.17 -10.94 -7.09
CA TYR A 60 -18.04 -10.98 -8.54
C TYR A 60 -18.05 -12.44 -9.05
N CYS A 61 -17.24 -13.32 -8.45
CA CYS A 61 -17.22 -14.75 -8.81
C CYS A 61 -18.62 -15.37 -8.68
N LYS A 62 -19.30 -15.15 -7.57
CA LYS A 62 -20.67 -15.65 -7.34
C LYS A 62 -21.65 -15.12 -8.37
N LYS A 63 -21.62 -13.83 -8.69
CA LYS A 63 -22.50 -13.19 -9.67
C LYS A 63 -22.32 -13.75 -11.08
N HIS A 64 -21.11 -14.15 -11.43
CA HIS A 64 -20.75 -14.66 -12.76
C HIS A 64 -20.67 -16.18 -12.81
N ASN A 65 -21.10 -16.89 -11.76
CA ASN A 65 -21.06 -18.36 -11.65
C ASN A 65 -19.65 -18.93 -11.89
N LEU A 66 -18.63 -18.22 -11.44
CA LEU A 66 -17.24 -18.66 -11.46
C LEU A 66 -16.95 -19.58 -10.25
N PRO A 67 -15.90 -20.41 -10.31
CA PRO A 67 -15.43 -21.18 -9.15
C PRO A 67 -15.17 -20.28 -7.92
N PRO A 68 -15.15 -20.86 -6.70
CA PRO A 68 -14.73 -20.13 -5.51
C PRO A 68 -13.37 -19.46 -5.72
N LEU A 69 -13.27 -18.22 -5.24
CA LEU A 69 -12.05 -17.40 -5.40
C LEU A 69 -10.87 -18.05 -4.65
N ASN A 70 -9.74 -18.17 -5.32
CA ASN A 70 -8.49 -18.52 -4.65
C ASN A 70 -7.93 -17.29 -3.94
N THR A 71 -7.55 -17.46 -2.68
CA THR A 71 -6.93 -16.41 -1.85
C THR A 71 -5.60 -16.91 -1.31
N TYR A 72 -4.62 -16.02 -1.19
CA TYR A 72 -3.27 -16.35 -0.73
C TYR A 72 -2.84 -15.41 0.39
N SER A 73 -2.18 -15.97 1.41
CA SER A 73 -1.45 -15.23 2.43
C SER A 73 -0.02 -15.74 2.55
N VAL A 74 0.87 -14.88 3.04
CA VAL A 74 2.22 -15.26 3.43
C VAL A 74 2.27 -15.40 4.94
N ASP A 75 3.00 -16.39 5.42
CA ASP A 75 3.37 -16.55 6.82
C ASP A 75 4.84 -16.98 6.91
N TYR A 76 5.41 -16.95 8.10
CA TYR A 76 6.82 -17.26 8.32
C TYR A 76 6.96 -18.40 9.32
N VAL A 77 8.00 -19.22 9.14
CA VAL A 77 8.30 -20.34 10.06
C VAL A 77 8.44 -19.81 11.49
N ASP A 78 7.76 -20.46 12.42
CA ASP A 78 7.70 -20.10 13.85
C ASP A 78 7.19 -18.67 14.15
N ASN A 79 6.43 -18.06 13.24
CA ASN A 79 5.86 -16.73 13.42
C ASN A 79 4.97 -16.65 14.68
N ASP A 80 4.18 -17.68 14.95
CA ASP A 80 3.33 -17.78 16.14
C ASP A 80 4.11 -17.68 17.46
N LYS A 81 5.37 -18.16 17.48
CA LYS A 81 6.27 -18.11 18.63
C LYS A 81 7.06 -16.81 18.75
N ASN A 82 7.37 -16.21 17.59
CA ASN A 82 8.29 -15.08 17.51
C ASN A 82 7.57 -13.73 17.27
N PHE A 83 6.26 -13.74 17.04
CA PHE A 83 5.49 -12.55 16.77
C PHE A 83 5.55 -11.55 17.94
N VAL A 84 6.05 -10.36 17.64
CA VAL A 84 6.07 -9.23 18.56
C VAL A 84 5.14 -8.16 18.01
N LYS A 85 4.15 -7.76 18.81
CA LYS A 85 3.23 -6.67 18.43
C LYS A 85 4.00 -5.37 18.20
N THR A 86 3.67 -4.70 17.13
CA THR A 86 4.19 -3.36 16.80
C THR A 86 3.04 -2.39 16.55
N ASP A 87 3.34 -1.10 16.43
CA ASP A 87 2.33 -0.09 16.07
C ASP A 87 1.75 -0.34 14.67
N PHE A 88 2.52 -0.96 13.76
CA PHE A 88 2.08 -1.32 12.42
C PHE A 88 1.30 -2.64 12.36
N GLN A 89 1.57 -3.58 13.26
CA GLN A 89 0.95 -4.90 13.31
C GLN A 89 0.60 -5.26 14.76
N PRO A 90 -0.53 -4.74 15.27
CA PRO A 90 -0.93 -4.93 16.66
C PRO A 90 -1.49 -6.33 16.97
N ASN A 91 -1.88 -7.09 15.95
CA ASN A 91 -2.47 -8.43 16.08
C ASN A 91 -1.90 -9.39 15.03
N SER A 92 -1.97 -10.70 15.32
CA SER A 92 -1.72 -11.73 14.31
C SER A 92 -2.83 -11.72 13.24
N ASP A 93 -2.43 -11.81 11.99
CA ASP A 93 -3.32 -11.75 10.82
C ASP A 93 -4.18 -13.02 10.68
N ASN A 94 -3.71 -14.16 11.16
CA ASN A 94 -4.32 -15.47 10.96
C ASN A 94 -5.80 -15.56 11.39
N TYR A 95 -6.15 -14.90 12.50
CA TYR A 95 -7.56 -14.88 12.96
C TYR A 95 -8.50 -14.26 11.92
N TYR A 96 -8.12 -13.11 11.38
CA TYR A 96 -8.95 -12.40 10.40
C TYR A 96 -8.94 -13.05 9.03
N ILE A 97 -7.82 -13.67 8.63
CA ILE A 97 -7.73 -14.46 7.41
C ILE A 97 -8.74 -15.61 7.46
N ASN A 98 -8.74 -16.40 8.53
CA ASN A 98 -9.67 -17.51 8.72
C ASN A 98 -11.12 -17.04 8.72
N LEU A 99 -11.44 -15.96 9.46
CA LEU A 99 -12.77 -15.37 9.50
C LEU A 99 -13.28 -14.98 8.11
N MET A 100 -12.44 -14.34 7.31
CA MET A 100 -12.79 -13.93 5.96
C MET A 100 -12.95 -15.14 5.02
N THR A 101 -12.05 -16.09 5.10
CA THR A 101 -12.09 -17.31 4.30
C THR A 101 -13.37 -18.10 4.53
N GLU A 102 -13.76 -18.30 5.78
CA GLU A 102 -15.01 -19.00 6.14
C GLU A 102 -16.25 -18.25 5.65
N LYS A 103 -16.33 -16.92 5.94
CA LYS A 103 -17.49 -16.10 5.55
C LYS A 103 -17.69 -15.99 4.05
N LEU A 104 -16.61 -15.93 3.29
CA LEU A 104 -16.66 -15.74 1.84
C LEU A 104 -16.62 -17.06 1.07
N ASN A 105 -16.32 -18.18 1.74
CA ASN A 105 -16.16 -19.51 1.15
C ASN A 105 -15.11 -19.48 0.02
N THR A 106 -13.91 -18.99 0.33
CA THR A 106 -12.77 -18.94 -0.59
C THR A 106 -11.87 -20.17 -0.45
N ASN A 107 -11.15 -20.51 -1.51
CA ASN A 107 -10.08 -21.51 -1.46
C ASN A 107 -8.80 -20.82 -0.99
N HIS A 108 -8.51 -20.89 0.32
CA HIS A 108 -7.37 -20.21 0.88
C HIS A 108 -6.11 -21.07 0.89
N HIS A 109 -4.96 -20.43 0.58
CA HIS A 109 -3.65 -21.04 0.58
C HIS A 109 -2.68 -20.16 1.35
N THR A 110 -1.97 -20.74 2.32
CA THR A 110 -0.90 -20.05 3.05
C THR A 110 0.45 -20.48 2.49
N VAL A 111 1.25 -19.53 2.06
CA VAL A 111 2.66 -19.74 1.70
C VAL A 111 3.52 -19.45 2.93
N VAL A 112 4.23 -20.46 3.40
CA VAL A 112 5.13 -20.32 4.56
C VAL A 112 6.56 -20.20 4.06
N LEU A 113 7.24 -19.11 4.45
CA LEU A 113 8.64 -18.84 4.08
C LEU A 113 9.53 -18.94 5.32
N ASP A 114 10.78 -19.34 5.10
CA ASP A 114 11.77 -19.36 6.18
C ASP A 114 12.87 -18.31 5.98
N THR A 115 13.60 -18.01 7.05
CA THR A 115 14.67 -17.00 7.03
C THR A 115 15.83 -17.35 6.07
N PRO A 116 16.29 -18.60 5.95
CA PRO A 116 17.29 -18.97 4.96
C PRO A 116 16.85 -18.73 3.51
N GLU A 117 15.57 -19.02 3.17
CA GLU A 117 15.03 -18.75 1.84
C GLU A 117 14.99 -17.25 1.55
N LEU A 118 14.52 -16.45 2.52
CA LEU A 118 14.50 -14.98 2.40
C LEU A 118 15.90 -14.42 2.17
N ALA A 119 16.88 -14.88 2.94
CA ALA A 119 18.27 -14.44 2.80
C ALA A 119 18.85 -14.83 1.44
N SER A 120 18.54 -16.04 0.95
CA SER A 120 19.02 -16.51 -0.35
C SER A 120 18.41 -15.77 -1.54
N ALA A 121 17.20 -15.22 -1.37
CA ALA A 121 16.48 -14.48 -2.40
C ALA A 121 16.85 -12.99 -2.47
N LEU A 122 17.70 -12.46 -1.59
CA LEU A 122 18.09 -11.04 -1.59
C LEU A 122 18.77 -10.61 -2.88
N GLU A 123 19.62 -11.46 -3.47
CA GLU A 123 20.28 -11.17 -4.73
C GLU A 123 19.27 -11.10 -5.89
N ASP A 124 18.37 -12.06 -5.98
CA ASP A 124 17.30 -12.06 -6.99
C ASP A 124 16.40 -10.83 -6.84
N ALA A 125 16.06 -10.45 -5.62
CA ALA A 125 15.26 -9.26 -5.34
C ALA A 125 15.97 -7.97 -5.79
N MET A 126 17.28 -7.86 -5.56
CA MET A 126 18.09 -6.76 -6.06
C MET A 126 18.16 -6.73 -7.59
N ILE A 127 18.36 -7.89 -8.22
CA ILE A 127 18.40 -8.01 -9.69
C ILE A 127 17.04 -7.64 -10.29
N SER A 128 15.94 -8.13 -9.72
CA SER A 128 14.59 -7.84 -10.23
C SER A 128 14.26 -6.35 -10.20
N ARG A 129 14.84 -5.63 -9.26
CA ARG A 129 14.63 -4.19 -9.08
C ARG A 129 15.65 -3.33 -9.83
N ASP A 130 16.73 -3.91 -10.38
CA ASP A 130 17.90 -3.21 -10.93
C ASP A 130 18.63 -2.34 -9.88
N PHE A 131 18.28 -2.45 -8.60
CA PHE A 131 18.75 -1.56 -7.54
C PHE A 131 18.56 -2.18 -6.15
N PRO A 132 19.41 -1.89 -5.16
CA PRO A 132 19.14 -2.26 -3.77
C PRO A 132 17.81 -1.68 -3.30
N GLY A 133 16.97 -2.52 -2.72
CA GLY A 133 15.62 -2.18 -2.31
C GLY A 133 15.37 -2.32 -0.80
N MET A 134 14.21 -2.87 -0.43
CA MET A 134 13.75 -2.99 0.95
C MET A 134 14.14 -4.35 1.59
N ALA A 135 15.26 -4.90 1.22
CA ALA A 135 15.85 -6.12 1.79
C ALA A 135 14.84 -7.29 1.90
N ASP A 136 14.58 -7.75 3.12
CA ASP A 136 13.69 -8.88 3.44
C ASP A 136 12.25 -8.70 2.95
N VAL A 137 11.76 -7.47 2.91
CA VAL A 137 10.40 -7.16 2.40
C VAL A 137 10.31 -7.45 0.90
N ASP A 138 11.35 -7.11 0.13
CA ASP A 138 11.41 -7.38 -1.30
C ASP A 138 11.56 -8.89 -1.58
N SER A 139 12.49 -9.57 -0.88
CA SER A 139 12.70 -11.01 -1.05
C SER A 139 11.46 -11.84 -0.64
N SER A 140 10.75 -11.39 0.41
CA SER A 140 9.49 -12.01 0.83
C SER A 140 8.43 -11.94 -0.27
N LEU A 141 8.20 -10.76 -0.85
CA LEU A 141 7.20 -10.59 -1.91
C LEU A 141 7.59 -11.37 -3.18
N LEU A 142 8.87 -11.36 -3.53
CA LEU A 142 9.40 -12.12 -4.68
C LEU A 142 9.14 -13.62 -4.52
N LEU A 143 9.47 -14.20 -3.37
CA LEU A 143 9.24 -15.61 -3.08
C LEU A 143 7.74 -15.93 -2.98
N PHE A 144 6.95 -15.05 -2.39
CA PHE A 144 5.51 -15.22 -2.33
C PHE A 144 4.91 -15.30 -3.74
N CYS A 145 5.22 -14.37 -4.62
CA CYS A 145 4.77 -14.39 -6.01
C CYS A 145 5.25 -15.62 -6.76
N LYS A 146 6.50 -16.07 -6.53
CA LYS A 146 7.04 -17.31 -7.09
C LYS A 146 6.23 -18.53 -6.70
N ASN A 147 5.80 -18.61 -5.44
CA ASN A 147 5.00 -19.73 -4.94
C ASN A 147 3.55 -19.69 -5.41
N VAL A 148 2.98 -18.52 -5.65
CA VAL A 148 1.60 -18.37 -6.16
C VAL A 148 1.52 -18.60 -7.68
N LYS A 149 2.56 -18.25 -8.43
CA LYS A 149 2.61 -18.31 -9.89
C LYS A 149 2.14 -19.63 -10.53
N PRO A 150 2.45 -20.83 -9.98
CA PRO A 150 1.98 -22.08 -10.57
C PRO A 150 0.46 -22.23 -10.65
N THR A 151 -0.30 -21.51 -9.85
CA THR A 151 -1.76 -21.63 -9.70
C THR A 151 -2.53 -20.42 -10.19
N ALA A 152 -1.90 -19.24 -10.20
CA ALA A 152 -2.48 -17.99 -10.68
C ALA A 152 -1.42 -17.14 -11.40
N THR A 153 -1.87 -16.29 -12.31
CA THR A 153 -0.98 -15.37 -13.05
C THR A 153 -1.23 -13.92 -12.67
N VAL A 154 -2.40 -13.63 -12.08
CA VAL A 154 -2.82 -12.29 -11.67
C VAL A 154 -3.32 -12.34 -10.24
N SER A 155 -3.01 -11.31 -9.45
CA SER A 155 -3.63 -11.08 -8.15
C SER A 155 -4.08 -9.64 -7.99
N LEU A 156 -5.21 -9.46 -7.30
CA LEU A 156 -5.59 -8.15 -6.75
C LEU A 156 -5.07 -8.02 -5.32
N THR A 157 -4.52 -6.85 -4.99
CA THR A 157 -3.96 -6.55 -3.67
C THR A 157 -4.60 -5.31 -3.04
N GLY A 158 -4.51 -5.20 -1.71
CA GLY A 158 -4.96 -4.04 -0.94
C GLY A 158 -4.00 -2.86 -0.94
N GLU A 159 -2.89 -2.91 -1.67
CA GLU A 159 -1.92 -1.82 -1.75
C GLU A 159 -2.55 -0.50 -2.22
N CYS A 160 -1.94 0.61 -1.91
CA CYS A 160 -2.39 1.99 -2.12
C CYS A 160 -3.52 2.46 -1.20
N ALA A 161 -4.14 1.61 -0.41
CA ALA A 161 -5.22 2.02 0.48
C ALA A 161 -4.72 2.97 1.59
N ASP A 162 -3.62 2.62 2.26
CA ASP A 162 -3.03 3.46 3.32
C ASP A 162 -2.58 4.82 2.80
N GLU A 163 -2.07 4.86 1.57
CA GLU A 163 -1.60 6.08 0.92
C GLU A 163 -2.72 7.06 0.64
N ILE A 164 -3.87 6.57 0.15
CA ILE A 164 -4.98 7.45 -0.22
C ILE A 164 -5.88 7.80 0.95
N PHE A 165 -6.06 6.88 1.91
CA PHE A 165 -6.93 7.10 3.07
C PHE A 165 -6.18 7.65 4.30
N GLY A 166 -4.84 7.63 4.31
CA GLY A 166 -4.04 8.11 5.43
C GLY A 166 -3.92 7.11 6.56
N GLY A 167 -3.71 5.82 6.24
CA GLY A 167 -3.60 4.72 7.21
C GLY A 167 -2.25 4.62 7.93
N TYR A 168 -1.30 5.49 7.65
CA TYR A 168 0.01 5.45 8.28
C TYR A 168 0.10 6.26 9.56
N PRO A 169 0.88 5.84 10.58
CA PRO A 169 1.03 6.55 11.85
C PRO A 169 1.51 7.99 11.71
N TRP A 170 2.28 8.34 10.69
CA TRP A 170 2.79 9.70 10.50
C TRP A 170 1.72 10.76 10.21
N PHE A 171 0.49 10.36 9.87
CA PHE A 171 -0.65 11.28 9.76
C PHE A 171 -1.21 11.74 11.12
N PHE A 172 -0.79 11.07 12.21
CA PHE A 172 -1.32 11.26 13.57
C PHE A 172 -0.22 11.61 14.59
N ARG A 173 1.03 11.70 14.14
CA ARG A 173 2.18 12.01 15.00
C ARG A 173 2.66 13.45 14.75
N ASP A 174 2.68 14.27 15.80
CA ASP A 174 3.11 15.67 15.72
C ASP A 174 4.55 15.83 15.24
N ASP A 175 5.45 14.95 15.67
CA ASP A 175 6.85 14.96 15.25
C ASP A 175 7.00 14.71 13.73
N ALA A 176 6.13 13.91 13.14
CA ALA A 176 6.12 13.67 11.69
C ALA A 176 5.45 14.83 10.92
N LEU A 177 4.32 15.35 11.43
CA LEU A 177 3.60 16.48 10.84
C LEU A 177 4.44 17.75 10.81
N GLN A 178 5.29 17.96 11.83
CA GLN A 178 6.12 19.15 11.99
C GLN A 178 7.58 18.94 11.59
N SER A 179 7.94 17.80 11.01
CA SER A 179 9.33 17.41 10.73
C SER A 179 10.04 18.33 9.71
N GLY A 180 9.29 19.00 8.84
CA GLY A 180 9.86 19.79 7.74
C GLY A 180 10.60 18.96 6.69
N THR A 181 10.35 17.64 6.65
CA THR A 181 10.91 16.69 5.67
C THR A 181 9.91 15.59 5.36
N PHE A 182 10.27 14.64 4.47
CA PHE A 182 9.45 13.47 4.24
C PHE A 182 9.33 12.63 5.53
N PRO A 183 8.13 12.20 5.96
CA PRO A 183 7.93 11.45 7.21
C PRO A 183 8.80 10.19 7.34
N TRP A 184 9.11 9.53 6.25
CA TRP A 184 9.98 8.34 6.20
C TRP A 184 11.48 8.66 6.09
N SER A 185 11.85 9.94 6.06
CA SER A 185 13.24 10.41 5.95
C SER A 185 13.75 11.18 7.18
N ILE A 186 13.01 11.17 8.28
CA ILE A 186 13.38 11.88 9.52
C ILE A 186 14.78 11.45 10.01
N ALA A 187 15.11 10.16 9.93
CA ALA A 187 16.42 9.61 10.33
C ALA A 187 17.48 9.66 9.21
N ILE A 188 17.47 10.69 8.35
CA ILE A 188 18.41 10.76 7.21
C ILE A 188 19.86 10.92 7.65
N ASN A 189 20.11 11.65 8.73
CA ASN A 189 21.47 11.86 9.25
C ASN A 189 22.08 10.54 9.72
N GLU A 190 21.32 9.71 10.42
CA GLU A 190 21.73 8.38 10.86
C GLU A 190 21.98 7.47 9.66
N ARG A 191 21.11 7.48 8.66
CA ARG A 191 21.29 6.70 7.43
C ARG A 191 22.53 7.12 6.65
N GLN A 192 22.87 8.41 6.64
CA GLN A 192 24.08 8.91 6.00
C GLN A 192 25.35 8.34 6.63
N THR A 193 25.35 8.00 7.93
CA THR A 193 26.51 7.38 8.60
C THR A 193 26.81 5.97 8.12
N LEU A 194 25.84 5.29 7.50
CA LEU A 194 26.00 3.97 6.92
C LEU A 194 26.74 3.98 5.56
N LEU A 195 26.83 5.15 4.93
CA LEU A 195 27.51 5.30 3.65
C LEU A 195 29.02 5.34 3.82
N ASN A 196 29.74 4.82 2.83
CA ASN A 196 31.18 5.04 2.74
C ASN A 196 31.48 6.55 2.79
N PRO A 197 32.43 7.02 3.63
CA PRO A 197 32.73 8.44 3.79
C PRO A 197 33.07 9.17 2.49
N SER A 198 33.71 8.49 1.52
CA SER A 198 34.02 9.08 0.21
C SER A 198 32.77 9.31 -0.64
N ILE A 199 31.76 8.47 -0.48
CA ILE A 199 30.44 8.60 -1.14
C ILE A 199 29.63 9.67 -0.41
N ALA A 200 29.54 9.62 0.92
CA ALA A 200 28.80 10.57 1.72
C ALA A 200 29.23 12.03 1.47
N LYS A 201 30.53 12.26 1.22
CA LYS A 201 31.06 13.59 0.83
C LYS A 201 30.64 14.06 -0.57
N LYS A 202 30.39 13.12 -1.49
CA LYS A 202 29.99 13.44 -2.87
C LYS A 202 28.47 13.60 -3.01
N ILE A 203 27.72 12.89 -2.17
CA ILE A 203 26.26 12.87 -2.19
C ILE A 203 25.77 13.58 -0.93
N ASN A 204 25.33 14.83 -1.06
CA ASN A 204 24.67 15.53 0.03
C ASN A 204 23.22 15.08 0.12
N LEU A 205 22.97 13.96 0.81
CA LEU A 205 21.64 13.36 0.92
C LEU A 205 20.61 14.33 1.53
N LYS A 206 21.03 15.06 2.55
CA LYS A 206 20.13 16.01 3.20
C LYS A 206 19.70 17.12 2.25
N GLU A 207 20.63 17.73 1.54
CA GLU A 207 20.33 18.80 0.57
C GLU A 207 19.43 18.29 -0.56
N TYR A 208 19.67 17.07 -1.06
CA TYR A 208 18.82 16.46 -2.07
C TYR A 208 17.40 16.24 -1.56
N ILE A 209 17.26 15.73 -0.34
CA ILE A 209 15.95 15.49 0.28
C ILE A 209 15.21 16.80 0.54
N ASP A 210 15.89 17.80 1.09
CA ASP A 210 15.32 19.13 1.34
C ASP A 210 14.86 19.79 0.01
N PHE A 211 15.67 19.66 -1.04
CA PHE A 211 15.31 20.15 -2.38
C PHE A 211 14.05 19.47 -2.90
N ARG A 212 14.00 18.14 -2.89
CA ARG A 212 12.85 17.37 -3.38
C ARG A 212 11.58 17.60 -2.55
N TYR A 213 11.75 17.74 -1.25
CA TYR A 213 10.64 18.06 -0.35
C TYR A 213 10.03 19.42 -0.72
N ASN A 214 10.85 20.48 -0.80
CA ASN A 214 10.37 21.82 -1.12
C ASN A 214 9.80 21.91 -2.55
N GLU A 215 10.44 21.28 -3.53
CA GLU A 215 9.93 21.18 -4.90
C GLU A 215 8.54 20.52 -4.92
N SER A 216 8.36 19.43 -4.18
CA SER A 216 7.08 18.74 -4.10
C SER A 216 6.00 19.59 -3.46
N LEU A 217 6.31 20.29 -2.37
CA LEU A 217 5.36 21.15 -1.67
C LEU A 217 4.89 22.34 -2.52
N SER A 218 5.72 22.83 -3.45
CA SER A 218 5.32 23.91 -4.37
C SER A 218 4.18 23.53 -5.31
N ASN A 219 3.91 22.21 -5.46
CA ASN A 219 2.83 21.69 -6.29
C ASN A 219 1.55 21.35 -5.51
N VAL A 220 1.55 21.53 -4.18
CA VAL A 220 0.38 21.22 -3.35
C VAL A 220 -0.59 22.40 -3.35
N GLU A 221 -1.80 22.17 -3.80
CA GLU A 221 -2.88 23.14 -3.76
C GLU A 221 -3.57 23.07 -2.39
N ILE A 222 -3.37 24.08 -1.56
CA ILE A 222 -4.01 24.27 -0.25
C ILE A 222 -5.26 25.12 -0.45
N LEU A 223 -6.39 24.68 0.11
CA LEU A 223 -7.63 25.44 0.04
C LEU A 223 -7.65 26.55 1.10
N ALA A 224 -8.27 27.69 0.78
CA ALA A 224 -8.46 28.77 1.73
C ALA A 224 -9.30 28.36 2.96
N SER A 225 -10.07 27.30 2.84
CA SER A 225 -10.87 26.71 3.93
C SER A 225 -10.10 25.71 4.78
N ASP A 226 -8.89 25.28 4.38
CA ASP A 226 -8.11 24.30 5.15
C ASP A 226 -7.60 24.95 6.44
N SER A 227 -7.81 24.28 7.58
CA SER A 227 -7.11 24.64 8.82
C SER A 227 -5.60 24.38 8.69
N SER A 228 -4.79 24.90 9.60
CA SER A 228 -3.35 24.65 9.61
C SER A 228 -3.05 23.14 9.64
N GLU A 229 -3.75 22.38 10.48
CA GLU A 229 -3.59 20.92 10.57
C GLU A 229 -4.00 20.21 9.27
N THR A 230 -5.13 20.60 8.69
CA THR A 230 -5.60 20.04 7.41
C THR A 230 -4.60 20.33 6.29
N ALA A 231 -4.03 21.54 6.26
CA ALA A 231 -3.01 21.91 5.28
C ALA A 231 -1.75 21.04 5.41
N GLU A 232 -1.26 20.80 6.63
CA GLU A 232 -0.10 19.91 6.85
C GLU A 232 -0.41 18.46 6.44
N LYS A 233 -1.56 17.93 6.85
CA LYS A 233 -1.99 16.58 6.43
C LYS A 233 -2.14 16.48 4.91
N ARG A 234 -2.61 17.52 4.22
CA ARG A 234 -2.68 17.58 2.76
C ARG A 234 -1.28 17.55 2.12
N LYS A 235 -0.32 18.28 2.68
CA LYS A 235 1.08 18.20 2.22
C LYS A 235 1.64 16.80 2.35
N ILE A 236 1.49 16.17 3.51
CA ILE A 236 1.95 14.80 3.75
C ILE A 236 1.24 13.80 2.83
N SER A 237 -0.08 13.94 2.62
CA SER A 237 -0.82 13.10 1.67
C SER A 237 -0.24 13.24 0.25
N TYR A 238 0.07 14.45 -0.19
CA TYR A 238 0.69 14.67 -1.49
C TYR A 238 2.05 13.99 -1.62
N LEU A 239 2.90 14.12 -0.59
CA LEU A 239 4.21 13.47 -0.55
C LEU A 239 4.06 11.95 -0.55
N THR A 240 3.12 11.43 0.24
CA THR A 240 2.84 9.98 0.30
C THR A 240 2.41 9.42 -1.06
N LEU A 241 1.50 10.11 -1.76
CA LEU A 241 1.03 9.68 -3.09
C LEU A 241 2.11 9.79 -4.17
N ASN A 242 2.93 10.85 -4.15
CA ASN A 242 3.88 11.11 -5.24
C ASN A 242 5.25 10.48 -5.04
N TRP A 243 5.58 9.99 -3.83
CA TRP A 243 6.88 9.40 -3.52
C TRP A 243 6.76 8.00 -2.90
N PHE A 244 6.09 7.90 -1.77
CA PHE A 244 6.05 6.65 -1.01
C PHE A 244 5.25 5.58 -1.76
N MET A 245 4.04 5.91 -2.21
CA MET A 245 3.20 5.01 -3.00
C MET A 245 3.90 4.53 -4.27
N GLN A 246 4.60 5.43 -4.98
CA GLN A 246 5.34 5.03 -6.19
C GLN A 246 6.44 4.01 -5.88
N THR A 247 7.13 4.17 -4.76
CA THR A 247 8.16 3.22 -4.32
C THR A 247 7.57 1.85 -4.01
N LEU A 248 6.39 1.80 -3.39
CA LEU A 248 5.70 0.54 -3.09
C LEU A 248 5.16 -0.12 -4.38
N LEU A 249 4.58 0.66 -5.28
CA LEU A 249 4.12 0.14 -6.57
C LEU A 249 5.25 -0.41 -7.42
N ASP A 250 6.38 0.31 -7.50
CA ASP A 250 7.59 -0.19 -8.20
C ASP A 250 8.10 -1.49 -7.58
N ARG A 251 8.14 -1.58 -6.24
CA ARG A 251 8.47 -2.81 -5.54
C ARG A 251 7.53 -3.96 -5.94
N SER A 252 6.25 -3.73 -5.85
CA SER A 252 5.24 -4.76 -6.11
C SER A 252 5.28 -5.26 -7.54
N ASP A 253 5.39 -4.35 -8.50
CA ASP A 253 5.51 -4.67 -9.92
C ASP A 253 6.79 -5.47 -10.19
N ARG A 254 7.95 -4.98 -9.73
CA ARG A 254 9.25 -5.62 -9.98
C ARG A 254 9.36 -7.02 -9.39
N MET A 255 8.98 -7.19 -8.12
CA MET A 255 9.04 -8.50 -7.45
C MET A 255 8.08 -9.51 -8.09
N ALA A 256 6.88 -9.07 -8.46
CA ALA A 256 5.90 -9.93 -9.10
C ALA A 256 6.29 -10.26 -10.55
N MET A 257 6.61 -9.25 -11.37
CA MET A 257 6.92 -9.43 -12.78
C MET A 257 8.21 -10.21 -13.03
N TYR A 258 9.17 -10.21 -12.11
CA TYR A 258 10.33 -11.12 -12.17
C TYR A 258 9.91 -12.58 -12.26
N ASN A 259 8.77 -12.94 -11.67
CA ASN A 259 8.16 -14.27 -11.73
C ASN A 259 7.09 -14.39 -12.85
N GLY A 260 6.90 -13.37 -13.69
CA GLY A 260 5.83 -13.32 -14.67
C GLY A 260 4.43 -13.30 -14.04
N PHE A 261 4.31 -12.70 -12.85
CA PHE A 261 3.08 -12.59 -12.08
C PHE A 261 2.62 -11.13 -12.02
N GLU A 262 1.37 -10.84 -12.37
CA GLU A 262 0.82 -9.48 -12.42
C GLU A 262 0.10 -9.13 -11.12
N LEU A 263 0.45 -8.01 -10.50
CA LEU A 263 -0.30 -7.44 -9.39
C LEU A 263 -1.18 -6.28 -9.86
N ARG A 264 -2.43 -6.31 -9.46
CA ARG A 264 -3.41 -5.25 -9.69
C ARG A 264 -3.79 -4.57 -8.39
N VAL A 265 -3.90 -3.25 -8.43
CA VAL A 265 -4.06 -2.39 -7.25
C VAL A 265 -5.32 -1.52 -7.37
N PRO A 266 -6.52 -2.07 -7.08
CA PRO A 266 -7.78 -1.34 -7.28
C PRO A 266 -7.89 -0.04 -6.51
N PHE A 267 -7.23 0.10 -5.36
CA PHE A 267 -7.19 1.35 -4.59
C PHE A 267 -6.46 2.47 -5.34
N CYS A 268 -5.58 2.15 -6.30
CA CYS A 268 -4.85 3.12 -7.09
C CYS A 268 -5.66 3.71 -8.27
N ASP A 269 -6.98 3.46 -8.34
CA ASP A 269 -7.85 4.10 -9.33
C ASP A 269 -7.86 5.62 -9.12
N TYR A 270 -7.49 6.36 -10.17
CA TYR A 270 -7.37 7.82 -10.09
C TYR A 270 -8.67 8.53 -9.69
N ARG A 271 -9.85 7.96 -10.02
CA ARG A 271 -11.16 8.51 -9.64
C ARG A 271 -11.37 8.38 -8.13
N LEU A 272 -11.00 7.22 -7.57
CA LEU A 272 -11.04 6.97 -6.13
C LEU A 272 -10.03 7.89 -5.41
N ALA A 273 -8.78 7.92 -5.88
CA ALA A 273 -7.74 8.79 -5.32
C ALA A 273 -8.16 10.26 -5.33
N GLN A 274 -8.74 10.77 -6.44
CA GLN A 274 -9.23 12.14 -6.56
C GLN A 274 -10.40 12.42 -5.60
N TYR A 275 -11.32 11.48 -5.44
CA TYR A 275 -12.43 11.65 -4.52
C TYR A 275 -11.97 11.66 -3.07
N VAL A 276 -11.13 10.67 -2.69
CA VAL A 276 -10.60 10.52 -1.33
C VAL A 276 -9.66 11.67 -0.95
N TRP A 277 -8.91 12.25 -1.90
CA TRP A 277 -8.08 13.42 -1.69
C TRP A 277 -8.83 14.59 -1.04
N ASN A 278 -10.09 14.76 -1.41
CA ASN A 278 -10.92 15.88 -0.95
C ASN A 278 -11.77 15.55 0.28
N ILE A 279 -11.81 14.31 0.76
CA ILE A 279 -12.56 13.94 1.97
C ILE A 279 -11.88 14.59 3.19
N PRO A 280 -12.66 15.31 4.05
CA PRO A 280 -12.15 15.88 5.30
C PRO A 280 -11.57 14.82 6.24
N TRP A 281 -10.56 15.20 7.02
CA TRP A 281 -9.91 14.29 7.95
C TRP A 281 -10.83 13.81 9.08
N GLU A 282 -11.83 14.61 9.46
CA GLU A 282 -12.86 14.24 10.42
C GLU A 282 -13.72 13.05 9.94
N ILE A 283 -13.77 12.83 8.62
CA ILE A 283 -14.42 11.67 8.02
C ILE A 283 -13.42 10.51 7.82
N LYS A 284 -12.20 10.80 7.34
CA LYS A 284 -11.17 9.77 7.12
C LYS A 284 -10.74 9.08 8.42
N ALA A 285 -10.63 9.86 9.50
CA ALA A 285 -10.22 9.40 10.82
C ALA A 285 -11.36 9.59 11.83
N LEU A 286 -12.52 8.99 11.54
CA LEU A 286 -13.69 9.11 12.39
C LEU A 286 -13.40 8.58 13.80
N ASN A 287 -13.70 9.39 14.82
CA ASN A 287 -13.38 9.13 16.23
C ASN A 287 -11.88 8.96 16.53
N GLY A 288 -11.01 9.60 15.74
CA GLY A 288 -9.57 9.58 15.92
C GLY A 288 -8.91 8.23 15.61
N ARG A 289 -9.58 7.37 14.87
CA ARG A 289 -9.02 6.13 14.37
C ARG A 289 -8.68 6.28 12.89
N GLU A 290 -7.44 5.95 12.55
CA GLU A 290 -7.05 5.65 11.19
C GLU A 290 -7.91 4.47 10.69
N LYS A 291 -8.27 4.48 9.43
CA LYS A 291 -9.20 3.57 8.73
C LYS A 291 -9.50 2.23 9.41
#